data_390c41b244a98ed7dbbd57d013533ff5
#
_entry.id   390c41b244a98ed7dbbd57d013533ff5
#
_cell.length_a   1.000
_cell.length_b   1.000
_cell.length_c   1.000
_cell.angle_alpha   90.00
_cell.angle_beta   90.00
_cell.angle_gamma   90.00
#
_symmetry.space_group_name_H-M   'P 1'
#
loop_
_entity.id
_entity.type
_entity.pdbx_description
1 polymer ?
#
loop_
_entity_poly.entity_id
_entity_poly.type
_entity_poly.pdbx_seq_one_letter_code
_entity_poly.pdbx_strand_id
1 'polypeptide(L)'
;SPALRAAQALNKMKDIGKKEIELPISKDKLLVGALSSLSEIEAKTIVGNVRTYNSKNMSLFYKACDFGDNPKTYEEFLNYTRADFITILYGIIITTFEHLAEQRFICSNESCTNPNKDRVYNAQIKTTDLRMVHNENEYVSFTGNYLKDLITYKNDFLSISYKFETMGELLELFESKTNEEIRTNLSNYQMLVPNNELVPIYIHQLAVKADDTEEIVLSDKYDITIFLSKLAVSSKEEIEKVNKTNIDFFRQWTPVINGSTRCPHCEKINIVEDIDLMVEFFLKISIIY
;
A
#
# COMPACT_ATOMS: atom_id res chain seq x y z
N SER A 1 -12.09 -36.29 -8.38
CA SER A 1 -13.49 -36.36 -8.86
C SER A 1 -13.61 -35.64 -10.19
N PRO A 2 -14.60 -35.93 -11.05
CA PRO A 2 -14.83 -35.20 -12.29
C PRO A 2 -15.03 -33.70 -12.08
N ALA A 3 -15.66 -33.31 -10.96
CA ALA A 3 -15.84 -31.91 -10.59
C ALA A 3 -14.51 -31.19 -10.32
N LEU A 4 -13.56 -31.85 -9.67
CA LEU A 4 -12.23 -31.29 -9.44
C LEU A 4 -11.45 -31.11 -10.75
N ARG A 5 -11.57 -32.07 -11.70
CA ARG A 5 -10.94 -31.97 -13.03
C ARG A 5 -11.56 -30.85 -13.86
N ALA A 6 -12.89 -30.70 -13.81
CA ALA A 6 -13.59 -29.61 -14.49
C ALA A 6 -13.19 -28.24 -13.91
N ALA A 7 -13.12 -28.12 -12.58
CA ALA A 7 -12.65 -26.89 -11.94
C ALA A 7 -11.19 -26.58 -12.29
N GLN A 8 -10.30 -27.58 -12.31
CA GLN A 8 -8.91 -27.44 -12.73
C GLN A 8 -8.79 -27.06 -14.23
N ALA A 9 -9.63 -27.62 -15.10
CA ALA A 9 -9.67 -27.25 -16.51
C ALA A 9 -10.15 -25.80 -16.71
N LEU A 10 -11.18 -25.39 -15.97
CA LEU A 10 -11.69 -24.01 -15.96
C LEU A 10 -10.65 -23.02 -15.42
N ASN A 11 -9.94 -23.40 -14.36
CA ASN A 11 -8.84 -22.58 -13.82
C ASN A 11 -7.67 -22.46 -14.81
N LYS A 12 -7.33 -23.53 -15.54
CA LYS A 12 -6.33 -23.46 -16.63
C LYS A 12 -6.79 -22.58 -17.79
N MET A 13 -8.08 -22.50 -18.07
CA MET A 13 -8.62 -21.55 -19.05
C MET A 13 -8.56 -20.10 -18.52
N LYS A 14 -8.63 -19.90 -17.20
CA LYS A 14 -8.42 -18.58 -16.54
C LYS A 14 -6.93 -18.21 -16.47
N ASP A 15 -5.99 -19.14 -16.64
CA ASP A 15 -4.55 -18.84 -16.78
C ASP A 15 -4.23 -17.95 -17.98
N ILE A 16 -5.18 -17.77 -18.91
CA ILE A 16 -5.11 -16.80 -20.01
C ILE A 16 -5.16 -15.33 -19.46
N GLY A 17 -5.55 -15.13 -18.21
CA GLY A 17 -5.69 -13.82 -17.57
C GLY A 17 -4.54 -13.39 -16.66
N LYS A 18 -3.39 -14.08 -16.69
CA LYS A 18 -2.22 -13.61 -15.93
C LYS A 18 -1.66 -12.33 -16.56
N LYS A 19 -1.34 -11.36 -15.72
CA LYS A 19 -0.71 -10.10 -16.13
C LYS A 19 0.73 -10.06 -15.61
N GLU A 20 1.66 -9.80 -16.52
CA GLU A 20 3.03 -9.49 -16.14
C GLU A 20 3.09 -8.07 -15.54
N ILE A 21 3.74 -7.94 -14.39
CA ILE A 21 4.01 -6.68 -13.73
C ILE A 21 5.48 -6.61 -13.34
N GLU A 22 6.02 -5.40 -13.34
CA GLU A 22 7.34 -5.07 -12.81
C GLU A 22 7.16 -4.23 -11.55
N LEU A 23 7.81 -4.63 -10.47
CA LEU A 23 7.70 -3.96 -9.19
C LEU A 23 8.57 -2.70 -9.15
N PRO A 24 8.06 -1.57 -8.64
CA PRO A 24 8.75 -0.28 -8.74
C PRO A 24 10.06 -0.21 -7.95
N ILE A 25 10.13 -0.86 -6.80
CA ILE A 25 11.29 -0.79 -5.90
C ILE A 25 12.22 -1.99 -6.08
N SER A 26 11.71 -3.21 -5.92
CA SER A 26 12.51 -4.44 -6.04
C SER A 26 12.97 -4.72 -7.47
N LYS A 27 12.27 -4.17 -8.49
CA LYS A 27 12.46 -4.45 -9.92
C LYS A 27 12.21 -5.90 -10.31
N ASP A 28 11.63 -6.69 -9.41
CA ASP A 28 11.22 -8.06 -9.71
C ASP A 28 10.09 -8.04 -10.76
N LYS A 29 10.14 -9.00 -11.67
CA LYS A 29 9.07 -9.27 -12.64
C LYS A 29 8.35 -10.52 -12.23
N LEU A 30 7.03 -10.44 -12.18
CA LEU A 30 6.19 -11.58 -11.83
C LEU A 30 4.88 -11.55 -12.61
N LEU A 31 4.26 -12.72 -12.71
CA LEU A 31 2.91 -12.85 -13.26
C LEU A 31 1.91 -12.84 -12.10
N VAL A 32 0.91 -11.99 -12.21
CA VAL A 32 -0.18 -11.93 -11.24
C VAL A 32 -1.44 -12.47 -11.89
N GLY A 33 -2.05 -13.46 -11.24
CA GLY A 33 -3.26 -14.11 -11.69
C GLY A 33 -4.49 -13.69 -10.89
N ALA A 34 -5.66 -14.03 -11.43
CA ALA A 34 -6.91 -13.91 -10.70
C ALA A 34 -6.90 -14.84 -9.48
N LEU A 35 -7.55 -14.42 -8.40
CA LEU A 35 -7.76 -15.28 -7.24
C LEU A 35 -8.54 -16.53 -7.65
N SER A 36 -8.07 -17.70 -7.21
CA SER A 36 -8.82 -18.94 -7.40
C SER A 36 -10.09 -18.93 -6.55
N SER A 37 -11.09 -19.76 -6.93
CA SER A 37 -12.33 -19.91 -6.16
C SER A 37 -12.11 -20.35 -4.70
N LEU A 38 -11.05 -21.11 -4.42
CA LEU A 38 -10.64 -21.47 -3.05
C LEU A 38 -10.12 -20.25 -2.30
N SER A 39 -9.32 -19.42 -2.97
CA SER A 39 -8.82 -18.16 -2.40
C SER A 39 -9.96 -17.16 -2.16
N GLU A 40 -10.98 -17.15 -3.01
CA GLU A 40 -12.19 -16.35 -2.82
C GLU A 40 -12.98 -16.80 -1.59
N ILE A 41 -13.09 -18.13 -1.31
CA ILE A 41 -13.72 -18.66 -0.10
C ILE A 41 -12.89 -18.32 1.15
N GLU A 42 -11.56 -18.43 1.06
CA GLU A 42 -10.65 -17.99 2.12
C GLU A 42 -10.82 -16.49 2.41
N ALA A 43 -10.88 -15.66 1.37
CA ALA A 43 -11.09 -14.22 1.47
C ALA A 43 -12.43 -13.89 2.17
N LYS A 44 -13.49 -14.63 1.86
CA LYS A 44 -14.80 -14.52 2.51
C LYS A 44 -14.75 -14.73 4.02
N THR A 45 -14.02 -15.76 4.43
CA THR A 45 -13.83 -16.08 5.86
C THR A 45 -13.03 -14.99 6.58
N ILE A 46 -12.24 -14.22 5.84
CA ILE A 46 -11.31 -13.21 6.31
C ILE A 46 -11.99 -11.82 6.43
N VAL A 47 -12.93 -11.50 5.54
CA VAL A 47 -13.67 -10.21 5.54
C VAL A 47 -14.49 -9.98 6.82
N GLY A 48 -14.84 -11.04 7.55
CA GLY A 48 -15.44 -10.90 8.89
C GLY A 48 -14.51 -10.29 9.94
N ASN A 49 -13.21 -10.18 9.67
CA ASN A 49 -12.23 -9.56 10.53
C ASN A 49 -11.74 -8.23 9.93
N VAL A 50 -12.11 -7.14 10.55
CA VAL A 50 -11.95 -5.73 10.15
C VAL A 50 -10.50 -5.28 9.84
N ARG A 51 -9.50 -6.16 9.91
CA ARG A 51 -8.09 -5.80 9.71
C ARG A 51 -7.65 -6.12 8.28
N THR A 52 -7.39 -5.10 7.50
CA THR A 52 -6.94 -5.23 6.10
C THR A 52 -5.54 -5.86 6.00
N TYR A 53 -4.62 -5.50 6.90
CA TYR A 53 -3.27 -6.05 6.96
C TYR A 53 -3.21 -7.16 8.01
N ASN A 54 -3.18 -8.42 7.57
CA ASN A 54 -2.99 -9.60 8.40
C ASN A 54 -2.36 -10.74 7.58
N SER A 55 -1.74 -11.71 8.26
CA SER A 55 -1.01 -12.83 7.62
C SER A 55 -1.88 -13.64 6.66
N LYS A 56 -3.18 -13.80 6.94
CA LYS A 56 -4.10 -14.55 6.08
C LYS A 56 -4.31 -13.84 4.75
N ASN A 57 -4.56 -12.52 4.79
CA ASN A 57 -4.73 -11.70 3.60
C ASN A 57 -3.44 -11.66 2.78
N MET A 58 -2.29 -11.49 3.43
CA MET A 58 -1.00 -11.50 2.74
C MET A 58 -0.70 -12.86 2.10
N SER A 59 -1.02 -13.96 2.77
CA SER A 59 -0.91 -15.31 2.19
C SER A 59 -1.81 -15.50 0.96
N LEU A 60 -2.99 -14.87 0.94
CA LEU A 60 -3.89 -14.89 -0.22
C LEU A 60 -3.25 -14.18 -1.42
N PHE A 61 -2.69 -13.00 -1.20
CA PHE A 61 -2.02 -12.25 -2.26
C PHE A 61 -0.75 -12.92 -2.75
N TYR A 62 0.03 -13.52 -1.85
CA TYR A 62 1.19 -14.33 -2.22
C TYR A 62 0.82 -15.49 -3.16
N LYS A 63 -0.28 -16.20 -2.89
CA LYS A 63 -0.77 -17.31 -3.71
C LYS A 63 -1.23 -16.87 -5.12
N ALA A 64 -1.56 -15.61 -5.32
CA ALA A 64 -1.93 -15.05 -6.61
C ALA A 64 -0.72 -14.67 -7.46
N CYS A 65 0.49 -14.70 -6.89
CA CYS A 65 1.73 -14.36 -7.56
C CYS A 65 2.44 -15.61 -8.10
N ASP A 66 2.97 -15.51 -9.30
CA ASP A 66 3.82 -16.50 -9.93
C ASP A 66 5.17 -15.83 -10.24
N PHE A 67 6.21 -16.25 -9.54
CA PHE A 67 7.54 -15.66 -9.61
C PHE A 67 8.42 -16.30 -10.71
N GLY A 68 7.86 -17.18 -11.54
CA GLY A 68 8.55 -17.81 -12.67
C GLY A 68 9.78 -18.60 -12.20
N ASP A 69 10.91 -18.31 -12.87
CA ASP A 69 12.18 -19.04 -12.65
C ASP A 69 12.87 -18.68 -11.29
N ASN A 70 12.39 -17.66 -10.61
CA ASN A 70 12.94 -17.22 -9.33
C ASN A 70 11.89 -17.27 -8.22
N PRO A 71 11.45 -18.48 -7.80
CA PRO A 71 10.40 -18.64 -6.80
C PRO A 71 10.79 -17.98 -5.48
N LYS A 72 9.84 -17.24 -4.92
CA LYS A 72 10.00 -16.58 -3.61
C LYS A 72 9.23 -17.36 -2.54
N THR A 73 9.78 -17.43 -1.36
CA THR A 73 9.07 -17.88 -0.17
C THR A 73 8.07 -16.83 0.30
N TYR A 74 7.17 -17.20 1.20
CA TYR A 74 6.23 -16.24 1.80
C TYR A 74 6.96 -15.16 2.61
N GLU A 75 8.02 -15.51 3.32
CA GLU A 75 8.87 -14.59 4.06
C GLU A 75 9.58 -13.59 3.13
N GLU A 76 10.06 -14.04 1.97
CA GLU A 76 10.65 -13.17 0.96
C GLU A 76 9.61 -12.25 0.33
N PHE A 77 8.36 -12.71 0.15
CA PHE A 77 7.25 -11.87 -0.28
C PHE A 77 6.93 -10.77 0.72
N LEU A 78 7.01 -11.04 2.02
CA LEU A 78 6.81 -10.04 3.06
C LEU A 78 7.93 -8.98 3.10
N ASN A 79 9.06 -9.21 2.46
CA ASN A 79 10.12 -8.22 2.32
C ASN A 79 9.86 -7.20 1.20
N TYR A 80 8.83 -7.39 0.37
CA TYR A 80 8.42 -6.36 -0.57
C TYR A 80 7.94 -5.11 0.15
N THR A 81 8.25 -3.96 -0.44
CA THR A 81 7.81 -2.68 0.08
C THR A 81 6.31 -2.48 -0.15
N ARG A 82 5.72 -1.54 0.56
CA ARG A 82 4.34 -1.13 0.31
C ARG A 82 4.11 -0.70 -1.13
N ALA A 83 5.07 -0.02 -1.76
CA ALA A 83 4.97 0.40 -3.16
C ALA A 83 4.92 -0.81 -4.11
N ASP A 84 5.78 -1.81 -3.91
CA ASP A 84 5.75 -3.07 -4.65
C ASP A 84 4.42 -3.80 -4.45
N PHE A 85 3.96 -3.85 -3.21
CA PHE A 85 2.70 -4.52 -2.86
C PHE A 85 1.47 -3.86 -3.49
N ILE A 86 1.39 -2.52 -3.54
CA ILE A 86 0.30 -1.81 -4.23
C ILE A 86 0.27 -2.21 -5.72
N THR A 87 1.44 -2.36 -6.34
CA THR A 87 1.55 -2.81 -7.73
C THR A 87 1.05 -4.24 -7.91
N ILE A 88 1.39 -5.14 -6.98
CA ILE A 88 0.87 -6.52 -6.95
C ILE A 88 -0.66 -6.51 -6.82
N LEU A 89 -1.17 -5.76 -5.86
CA LEU A 89 -2.61 -5.66 -5.59
C LEU A 89 -3.39 -5.09 -6.78
N TYR A 90 -2.82 -4.08 -7.45
CA TYR A 90 -3.37 -3.57 -8.71
C TYR A 90 -3.48 -4.70 -9.75
N GLY A 91 -2.43 -5.47 -9.95
CA GLY A 91 -2.43 -6.62 -10.85
C GLY A 91 -3.52 -7.64 -10.49
N ILE A 92 -3.67 -8.00 -9.21
CA ILE A 92 -4.71 -8.92 -8.71
C ILE A 92 -6.10 -8.39 -9.00
N ILE A 93 -6.37 -7.12 -8.71
CA ILE A 93 -7.69 -6.51 -8.90
C ILE A 93 -8.11 -6.51 -10.36
N ILE A 94 -7.23 -6.08 -11.27
CA ILE A 94 -7.57 -6.01 -12.69
C ILE A 94 -7.69 -7.37 -13.38
N THR A 95 -7.11 -8.42 -12.79
CA THR A 95 -7.25 -9.80 -13.29
C THR A 95 -8.45 -10.53 -12.66
N THR A 96 -8.87 -10.12 -11.46
CA THR A 96 -9.93 -10.78 -10.70
C THR A 96 -11.31 -10.18 -10.95
N PHE A 97 -11.41 -8.86 -11.04
CA PHE A 97 -12.69 -8.14 -11.10
C PHE A 97 -12.84 -7.37 -12.41
N GLU A 98 -14.06 -7.33 -12.94
CA GLU A 98 -14.41 -6.47 -14.06
C GLU A 98 -14.65 -5.02 -13.63
N HIS A 99 -15.21 -4.84 -12.43
CA HIS A 99 -15.56 -3.53 -11.87
C HIS A 99 -15.19 -3.48 -10.38
N LEU A 100 -14.83 -2.30 -9.89
CA LEU A 100 -14.76 -2.00 -8.47
C LEU A 100 -16.15 -2.00 -7.81
N ALA A 101 -16.21 -1.85 -6.50
CA ALA A 101 -17.47 -1.71 -5.77
C ALA A 101 -18.25 -0.49 -6.28
N GLU A 102 -19.60 -0.56 -6.18
CA GLU A 102 -20.43 0.61 -6.48
C GLU A 102 -20.21 1.68 -5.42
N GLN A 103 -19.98 2.91 -5.88
CA GLN A 103 -19.72 4.05 -5.03
C GLN A 103 -20.53 5.27 -5.48
N ARG A 104 -20.61 6.23 -4.57
CA ARG A 104 -21.30 7.49 -4.77
C ARG A 104 -20.31 8.56 -5.22
N PHE A 105 -20.60 9.19 -6.37
CA PHE A 105 -19.75 10.24 -6.97
C PHE A 105 -20.51 11.54 -7.14
N ILE A 106 -19.77 12.64 -7.22
CA ILE A 106 -20.30 13.96 -7.54
C ILE A 106 -19.82 14.32 -8.95
N CYS A 107 -20.75 14.66 -9.84
CA CYS A 107 -20.39 15.09 -11.19
C CYS A 107 -19.66 16.45 -11.16
N SER A 108 -18.50 16.50 -11.79
CA SER A 108 -17.70 17.73 -11.90
C SER A 108 -18.29 18.76 -12.87
N ASN A 109 -19.32 18.40 -13.67
CA ASN A 109 -20.00 19.33 -14.56
C ASN A 109 -21.02 20.16 -13.77
N GLU A 110 -20.76 21.46 -13.64
CA GLU A 110 -21.67 22.39 -12.96
C GLU A 110 -23.05 22.49 -13.60
N SER A 111 -23.13 22.29 -14.91
CA SER A 111 -24.36 22.30 -15.70
C SER A 111 -24.96 20.88 -15.86
N CYS A 112 -24.65 19.95 -14.95
CA CYS A 112 -25.15 18.59 -15.01
C CYS A 112 -26.68 18.57 -14.91
N THR A 113 -27.32 17.86 -15.83
CA THR A 113 -28.78 17.69 -15.92
C THR A 113 -29.37 16.71 -14.90
N ASN A 114 -28.55 16.29 -13.92
CA ASN A 114 -29.03 15.42 -12.83
C ASN A 114 -30.21 16.06 -12.12
N PRO A 115 -31.35 15.36 -12.00
CA PRO A 115 -32.52 15.85 -11.29
C PRO A 115 -32.27 16.10 -9.80
N ASN A 116 -31.22 15.46 -9.23
CA ASN A 116 -30.76 15.74 -7.89
C ASN A 116 -29.85 16.99 -7.92
N LYS A 117 -30.26 18.03 -7.23
CA LYS A 117 -29.50 19.31 -7.14
C LYS A 117 -28.04 19.15 -6.73
N ASP A 118 -27.72 18.07 -6.04
CA ASP A 118 -26.36 17.78 -5.54
C ASP A 118 -25.44 17.14 -6.58
N ARG A 119 -25.91 16.91 -7.82
CA ARG A 119 -25.14 16.27 -8.91
C ARG A 119 -24.58 14.89 -8.55
N VAL A 120 -25.17 14.21 -7.58
CA VAL A 120 -24.73 12.92 -7.05
C VAL A 120 -25.27 11.79 -7.92
N TYR A 121 -24.46 10.79 -8.18
CA TYR A 121 -24.81 9.56 -8.88
C TYR A 121 -24.04 8.36 -8.33
N ASN A 122 -24.60 7.17 -8.50
CA ASN A 122 -23.89 5.93 -8.19
C ASN A 122 -23.28 5.37 -9.46
N ALA A 123 -22.08 4.85 -9.37
CA ALA A 123 -21.40 4.18 -10.47
C ALA A 123 -20.37 3.16 -9.97
N GLN A 124 -19.94 2.31 -10.89
CA GLN A 124 -18.80 1.41 -10.71
C GLN A 124 -17.68 1.85 -11.64
N ILE A 125 -16.44 1.80 -11.17
CA ILE A 125 -15.27 2.02 -12.00
C ILE A 125 -14.91 0.69 -12.63
N LYS A 126 -14.77 0.66 -13.97
CA LYS A 126 -14.24 -0.52 -14.66
C LYS A 126 -12.75 -0.67 -14.32
N THR A 127 -12.31 -1.89 -14.05
CA THR A 127 -10.89 -2.14 -13.76
C THR A 127 -9.99 -1.86 -14.95
N THR A 128 -10.53 -1.90 -16.17
CA THR A 128 -9.84 -1.45 -17.39
C THR A 128 -9.60 0.06 -17.45
N ASP A 129 -10.35 0.83 -16.68
CA ASP A 129 -10.24 2.30 -16.62
C ASP A 129 -9.32 2.76 -15.48
N LEU A 130 -8.81 1.81 -14.67
CA LEU A 130 -7.80 2.11 -13.66
C LEU A 130 -6.46 2.42 -14.32
N ARG A 131 -5.78 3.40 -13.76
CA ARG A 131 -4.43 3.80 -14.16
C ARG A 131 -3.55 3.90 -12.94
N MET A 132 -2.42 3.24 -13.01
CA MET A 132 -1.36 3.38 -12.04
C MET A 132 -0.48 4.56 -12.47
N VAL A 133 -0.45 5.61 -11.65
CA VAL A 133 0.29 6.83 -11.90
C VAL A 133 1.53 6.80 -11.03
N HIS A 134 2.69 6.85 -11.67
CA HIS A 134 3.97 7.12 -11.03
C HIS A 134 4.35 8.56 -11.36
N ASN A 135 5.10 9.19 -10.49
CA ASN A 135 5.67 10.50 -10.81
C ASN A 135 6.82 10.32 -11.81
N GLU A 136 6.48 10.28 -13.11
CA GLU A 136 7.41 9.96 -14.21
C GLU A 136 8.55 10.98 -14.38
N ASN A 137 8.44 12.15 -13.77
CA ASN A 137 9.38 13.27 -14.01
C ASN A 137 10.63 13.22 -13.12
N GLU A 138 10.71 12.33 -12.15
CA GLU A 138 11.82 12.29 -11.18
C GLU A 138 12.37 10.89 -10.92
N TYR A 139 12.34 9.99 -11.90
CA TYR A 139 13.07 8.73 -11.84
C TYR A 139 14.57 9.00 -11.76
N VAL A 140 15.02 9.32 -10.57
CA VAL A 140 16.41 9.07 -10.22
C VAL A 140 16.55 7.56 -10.31
N SER A 141 17.33 7.08 -11.28
CA SER A 141 17.59 5.66 -11.41
C SER A 141 18.24 5.18 -10.11
N PHE A 142 17.46 4.54 -9.24
CA PHE A 142 18.00 3.72 -8.18
C PHE A 142 18.67 2.53 -8.86
N THR A 143 19.87 2.75 -9.36
CA THR A 143 20.71 1.72 -10.00
C THR A 143 21.40 0.83 -8.97
N GLY A 144 21.17 1.08 -7.67
CA GLY A 144 21.71 0.33 -6.56
C GLY A 144 20.68 -0.57 -5.89
N ASN A 145 21.14 -1.54 -5.14
CA ASN A 145 20.34 -2.27 -4.18
C ASN A 145 19.87 -1.25 -3.13
N TYR A 146 18.62 -0.79 -3.21
CA TYR A 146 18.11 0.32 -2.38
C TYR A 146 18.25 0.05 -0.87
N LEU A 147 18.36 -1.21 -0.46
CA LEU A 147 18.68 -1.60 0.92
C LEU A 147 20.10 -1.19 1.35
N LYS A 148 21.00 -0.91 0.39
CA LYS A 148 22.37 -0.41 0.66
C LYS A 148 22.43 1.12 0.63
N ASP A 149 21.52 1.76 -0.09
CA ASP A 149 21.52 3.21 -0.32
C ASP A 149 20.47 3.88 0.58
N LEU A 150 20.52 3.56 1.89
CA LEU A 150 19.68 4.22 2.87
C LEU A 150 19.96 5.73 2.85
N ILE A 151 18.91 6.52 2.69
CA ILE A 151 19.01 7.96 2.86
C ILE A 151 19.35 8.21 4.33
N THR A 152 20.45 8.87 4.58
CA THR A 152 20.94 9.12 5.93
C THR A 152 21.05 10.62 6.16
N TYR A 153 20.37 11.11 7.19
CA TYR A 153 20.65 12.41 7.78
C TYR A 153 21.69 12.24 8.89
N LYS A 154 22.66 13.11 8.95
CA LYS A 154 23.70 13.06 9.97
C LYS A 154 24.17 14.47 10.35
N ASN A 155 24.24 14.71 11.64
CA ASN A 155 24.97 15.83 12.24
C ASN A 155 25.96 15.30 13.31
N ASP A 156 26.56 16.18 14.12
CA ASP A 156 27.56 15.79 15.10
C ASP A 156 27.05 14.87 16.20
N PHE A 157 25.73 14.89 16.47
CA PHE A 157 25.09 14.20 17.60
C PHE A 157 24.07 13.16 17.17
N LEU A 158 23.55 13.23 15.97
CA LEU A 158 22.43 12.43 15.52
C LEU A 158 22.64 11.89 14.11
N SER A 159 22.34 10.62 13.93
CA SER A 159 22.26 9.97 12.61
C SER A 159 20.89 9.29 12.48
N ILE A 160 20.18 9.55 11.39
CA ILE A 160 18.88 8.93 11.08
C ILE A 160 18.99 8.27 9.72
N SER A 161 18.74 6.96 9.66
CA SER A 161 18.67 6.19 8.43
C SER A 161 17.20 5.93 8.06
N TYR A 162 16.85 6.12 6.79
CA TYR A 162 15.50 5.97 6.25
C TYR A 162 15.44 4.81 5.25
N LYS A 163 14.32 4.10 5.25
CA LYS A 163 14.02 3.04 4.27
C LYS A 163 12.53 3.00 3.96
N PHE A 164 12.17 2.30 2.87
CA PHE A 164 10.77 1.93 2.65
C PHE A 164 10.33 0.91 3.70
N GLU A 165 9.10 1.06 4.20
CA GLU A 165 8.48 0.02 5.02
C GLU A 165 8.22 -1.24 4.19
N THR A 166 8.41 -2.40 4.81
CA THR A 166 8.07 -3.69 4.21
C THR A 166 6.69 -4.17 4.66
N MET A 167 6.12 -5.10 3.91
CA MET A 167 4.84 -5.71 4.30
C MET A 167 4.94 -6.48 5.62
N GLY A 168 6.09 -7.10 5.91
CA GLY A 168 6.35 -7.76 7.18
C GLY A 168 6.30 -6.80 8.37
N GLU A 169 6.93 -5.64 8.25
CA GLU A 169 6.88 -4.59 9.30
C GLU A 169 5.46 -4.05 9.51
N LEU A 170 4.69 -3.86 8.43
CA LEU A 170 3.27 -3.48 8.54
C LEU A 170 2.44 -4.56 9.22
N LEU A 171 2.68 -5.84 8.93
CA LEU A 171 2.01 -6.94 9.63
C LEU A 171 2.32 -6.96 11.12
N GLU A 172 3.60 -6.84 11.50
CA GLU A 172 4.00 -6.75 12.91
C GLU A 172 3.27 -5.61 13.62
N LEU A 173 3.18 -4.44 12.96
CA LEU A 173 2.50 -3.29 13.54
C LEU A 173 1.00 -3.55 13.77
N PHE A 174 0.31 -4.23 12.85
CA PHE A 174 -1.15 -4.34 12.88
C PHE A 174 -1.66 -5.66 13.48
N GLU A 175 -0.94 -6.77 13.35
CA GLU A 175 -1.44 -8.09 13.72
C GLU A 175 -1.26 -8.43 15.20
N SER A 176 -0.17 -7.97 15.81
CA SER A 176 0.18 -8.30 17.20
C SER A 176 -0.58 -7.50 18.26
N LYS A 177 -1.39 -6.51 17.87
CA LYS A 177 -1.98 -5.52 18.77
C LYS A 177 -3.51 -5.53 18.75
N THR A 178 -4.12 -5.23 19.90
CA THR A 178 -5.55 -4.95 19.99
C THR A 178 -5.91 -3.71 19.20
N ASN A 179 -7.20 -3.54 18.82
CA ASN A 179 -7.65 -2.34 18.12
C ASN A 179 -7.38 -1.07 18.93
N GLU A 180 -7.39 -1.15 20.27
CA GLU A 180 -7.11 -0.06 21.17
C GLU A 180 -5.61 0.29 21.18
N GLU A 181 -4.73 -0.71 21.22
CA GLU A 181 -3.28 -0.53 21.13
C GLU A 181 -2.88 0.05 19.77
N ILE A 182 -3.48 -0.42 18.66
CA ILE A 182 -3.24 0.14 17.34
C ILE A 182 -3.67 1.60 17.28
N ARG A 183 -4.87 1.94 17.79
CA ARG A 183 -5.35 3.32 17.83
C ARG A 183 -4.47 4.21 18.69
N THR A 184 -4.05 3.71 19.85
CA THR A 184 -3.16 4.45 20.76
C THR A 184 -1.80 4.68 20.11
N ASN A 185 -1.24 3.68 19.47
CA ASN A 185 0.03 3.82 18.76
C ASN A 185 -0.09 4.75 17.54
N LEU A 186 -1.12 4.59 16.70
CA LEU A 186 -1.38 5.51 15.60
C LEU A 186 -1.60 6.94 16.10
N SER A 187 -2.32 7.11 17.23
CA SER A 187 -2.52 8.40 17.87
C SER A 187 -1.21 8.99 18.38
N ASN A 188 -0.35 8.17 18.99
CA ASN A 188 0.98 8.59 19.44
C ASN A 188 1.89 8.93 18.25
N TYR A 189 1.82 8.18 17.15
CA TYR A 189 2.50 8.49 15.91
C TYR A 189 1.97 9.79 15.27
N GLN A 190 0.68 10.03 15.32
CA GLN A 190 0.04 11.23 14.80
C GLN A 190 0.34 12.48 15.62
N MET A 191 0.52 12.34 16.94
CA MET A 191 0.88 13.47 17.82
C MET A 191 2.28 14.04 17.53
N LEU A 192 3.14 13.27 16.86
CA LEU A 192 4.50 13.71 16.52
C LEU A 192 4.59 14.46 15.19
N VAL A 193 3.51 14.49 14.42
CA VAL A 193 3.51 15.11 13.09
C VAL A 193 2.24 15.92 12.89
N PRO A 194 2.36 17.24 12.67
CA PRO A 194 1.20 18.14 12.55
C PRO A 194 0.22 17.78 11.40
N ASN A 195 0.61 16.91 10.47
CA ASN A 195 -0.11 16.61 9.25
C ASN A 195 -0.55 15.14 9.10
N ASN A 196 -0.76 14.41 10.18
CA ASN A 196 -1.17 12.99 10.18
C ASN A 196 -0.19 12.04 9.46
N GLU A 197 1.07 12.37 9.35
CA GLU A 197 2.07 11.53 8.67
C GLU A 197 2.75 10.59 9.66
N LEU A 198 2.76 9.28 9.36
CA LEU A 198 3.40 8.24 10.17
C LEU A 198 4.93 8.26 9.95
N VAL A 199 5.58 9.29 10.47
CA VAL A 199 7.02 9.53 10.30
C VAL A 199 7.91 8.34 10.69
N PRO A 200 7.67 7.64 11.83
CA PRO A 200 8.53 6.53 12.22
C PRO A 200 8.54 5.34 11.27
N ILE A 201 7.54 5.20 10.39
CA ILE A 201 7.48 4.07 9.44
C ILE A 201 8.71 4.05 8.53
N TYR A 202 9.14 5.21 8.05
CA TYR A 202 10.28 5.31 7.14
C TYR A 202 11.64 5.38 7.85
N ILE A 203 11.67 5.60 9.17
CA ILE A 203 12.92 5.58 9.93
C ILE A 203 13.32 4.13 10.18
N HIS A 204 14.44 3.73 9.61
CA HIS A 204 15.02 2.41 9.85
C HIS A 204 15.73 2.35 11.20
N GLN A 205 16.57 3.34 11.47
CA GLN A 205 17.42 3.39 12.64
C GLN A 205 17.74 4.84 12.97
N LEU A 206 17.85 5.10 14.26
CA LEU A 206 18.28 6.37 14.80
C LEU A 206 19.43 6.13 15.78
N ALA A 207 20.56 6.81 15.59
CA ALA A 207 21.71 6.71 16.46
C ALA A 207 22.05 8.08 17.05
N VAL A 208 22.21 8.13 18.35
CA VAL A 208 22.52 9.36 19.12
C VAL A 208 23.84 9.19 19.83
N LYS A 209 24.76 10.12 19.68
CA LYS A 209 25.96 10.20 20.49
C LYS A 209 25.59 10.83 21.84
N ALA A 210 25.63 10.02 22.89
CA ALA A 210 25.38 10.50 24.26
C ALA A 210 26.61 11.27 24.80
N ASP A 211 27.81 10.78 24.46
CA ASP A 211 29.10 11.42 24.70
C ASP A 211 30.14 10.94 23.68
N ASP A 212 31.41 11.27 23.83
CA ASP A 212 32.48 10.90 22.90
C ASP A 212 32.73 9.37 22.83
N THR A 213 32.20 8.60 23.75
CA THR A 213 32.47 7.16 23.89
C THR A 213 31.24 6.27 23.71
N GLU A 214 30.03 6.82 23.80
CA GLU A 214 28.79 6.07 23.77
C GLU A 214 27.86 6.52 22.64
N GLU A 215 27.44 5.57 21.80
CA GLU A 215 26.41 5.74 20.78
C GLU A 215 25.18 4.91 21.16
N ILE A 216 24.06 5.56 21.35
CA ILE A 216 22.76 4.91 21.62
C ILE A 216 22.05 4.70 20.28
N VAL A 217 21.76 3.45 19.95
CA VAL A 217 21.11 3.06 18.71
C VAL A 217 19.67 2.63 18.99
N LEU A 218 18.72 3.27 18.35
CA LEU A 218 17.28 2.96 18.41
C LEU A 218 16.82 2.42 17.05
N SER A 219 16.24 1.22 17.04
CA SER A 219 15.64 0.58 15.87
C SER A 219 14.17 0.22 16.07
N ASP A 220 13.73 0.12 17.31
CA ASP A 220 12.32 -0.08 17.65
C ASP A 220 11.53 1.21 17.40
N LYS A 221 10.39 1.07 16.72
CA LYS A 221 9.55 2.21 16.34
C LYS A 221 8.96 2.97 17.53
N TYR A 222 8.67 2.27 18.61
CA TYR A 222 8.16 2.87 19.84
C TYR A 222 9.23 3.72 20.54
N ASP A 223 10.45 3.18 20.65
CA ASP A 223 11.59 3.90 21.24
C ASP A 223 11.95 5.13 20.41
N ILE A 224 11.98 5.01 19.08
CA ILE A 224 12.17 6.14 18.17
C ILE A 224 11.10 7.21 18.41
N THR A 225 9.83 6.80 18.55
CA THR A 225 8.71 7.70 18.79
C THR A 225 8.86 8.44 20.11
N ILE A 226 9.19 7.72 21.19
CA ILE A 226 9.43 8.34 22.51
C ILE A 226 10.57 9.33 22.41
N PHE A 227 11.69 8.96 21.79
CA PHE A 227 12.84 9.85 21.64
C PHE A 227 12.44 11.14 20.91
N LEU A 228 11.79 11.03 19.74
CA LEU A 228 11.35 12.21 18.97
C LEU A 228 10.40 13.10 19.76
N SER A 229 9.54 12.52 20.61
CA SER A 229 8.60 13.27 21.45
C SER A 229 9.28 14.11 22.54
N LYS A 230 10.48 13.71 22.95
CA LYS A 230 11.24 14.37 24.04
C LYS A 230 12.25 15.40 23.56
N LEU A 231 12.44 15.54 22.25
CA LEU A 231 13.36 16.52 21.69
C LEU A 231 12.91 17.96 21.96
N ALA A 232 13.87 18.85 22.09
CA ALA A 232 13.63 20.29 22.12
C ALA A 232 13.01 20.75 20.79
N VAL A 233 12.21 21.82 20.83
CA VAL A 233 11.45 22.32 19.66
C VAL A 233 12.36 22.59 18.47
N SER A 234 13.51 23.24 18.68
CA SER A 234 14.46 23.55 17.60
C SER A 234 15.03 22.32 16.90
N SER A 235 15.42 21.30 17.68
CA SER A 235 15.91 20.03 17.12
C SER A 235 14.79 19.25 16.43
N LYS A 236 13.57 19.36 16.93
CA LYS A 236 12.39 18.75 16.35
C LYS A 236 12.05 19.34 14.98
N GLU A 237 12.07 20.66 14.84
CA GLU A 237 11.83 21.37 13.58
C GLU A 237 12.83 20.96 12.49
N GLU A 238 14.12 20.81 12.85
CA GLU A 238 15.15 20.34 11.91
C GLU A 238 14.87 18.91 11.43
N ILE A 239 14.57 18.00 12.36
CA ILE A 239 14.26 16.61 12.05
C ILE A 239 12.97 16.52 11.25
N GLU A 240 11.92 17.28 11.59
CA GLU A 240 10.67 17.33 10.84
C GLU A 240 10.88 17.77 9.40
N LYS A 241 11.74 18.76 9.16
CA LYS A 241 12.09 19.22 7.81
C LYS A 241 12.76 18.12 7.00
N VAL A 242 13.71 17.41 7.59
CA VAL A 242 14.41 16.29 6.93
C VAL A 242 13.43 15.13 6.69
N ASN A 243 12.62 14.78 7.68
CA ASN A 243 11.60 13.75 7.57
C ASN A 243 10.61 14.06 6.44
N LYS A 244 10.11 15.30 6.37
CA LYS A 244 9.20 15.73 5.31
C LYS A 244 9.81 15.52 3.92
N THR A 245 11.05 15.94 3.73
CA THR A 245 11.76 15.76 2.45
C THR A 245 11.88 14.28 2.09
N ASN A 246 12.19 13.41 3.06
CA ASN A 246 12.33 11.98 2.82
C ASN A 246 10.97 11.30 2.61
N ILE A 247 9.92 11.70 3.34
CA ILE A 247 8.56 11.20 3.14
C ILE A 247 8.07 11.55 1.74
N ASP A 248 8.25 12.80 1.30
CA ASP A 248 7.87 13.24 -0.04
C ASP A 248 8.62 12.43 -1.10
N PHE A 249 9.90 12.13 -0.86
CA PHE A 249 10.69 11.25 -1.71
C PHE A 249 10.11 9.83 -1.76
N PHE A 250 9.80 9.18 -0.63
CA PHE A 250 9.22 7.84 -0.61
C PHE A 250 7.82 7.80 -1.24
N ARG A 251 7.02 8.86 -1.07
CA ARG A 251 5.70 9.00 -1.69
C ARG A 251 5.76 9.02 -3.20
N GLN A 252 6.79 9.64 -3.80
CA GLN A 252 6.96 9.67 -5.25
C GLN A 252 7.13 8.28 -5.86
N TRP A 253 7.64 7.32 -5.10
CA TRP A 253 7.82 5.93 -5.51
C TRP A 253 6.60 5.06 -5.25
N THR A 254 5.66 5.51 -4.41
CA THR A 254 4.42 4.78 -4.14
C THR A 254 3.44 5.06 -5.26
N PRO A 255 2.98 4.04 -6.01
CA PRO A 255 2.04 4.27 -7.08
C PRO A 255 0.71 4.78 -6.53
N VAL A 256 0.14 5.77 -7.21
CA VAL A 256 -1.21 6.27 -6.98
C VAL A 256 -2.12 5.64 -8.03
N ILE A 257 -3.26 5.13 -7.60
CA ILE A 257 -4.23 4.50 -8.49
C ILE A 257 -5.37 5.47 -8.76
N ASN A 258 -5.50 5.87 -10.01
CA ASN A 258 -6.59 6.70 -10.48
C ASN A 258 -7.55 5.87 -11.32
N GLY A 259 -8.81 6.27 -11.34
CA GLY A 259 -9.83 5.67 -12.17
C GLY A 259 -10.70 6.72 -12.82
N SER A 260 -11.65 6.30 -13.63
CA SER A 260 -12.62 7.20 -14.20
C SER A 260 -14.01 6.58 -14.20
N THR A 261 -15.02 7.43 -14.10
CA THR A 261 -16.43 7.04 -14.23
C THR A 261 -17.19 8.07 -15.06
N ARG A 262 -18.26 7.64 -15.71
CA ARG A 262 -19.08 8.51 -16.55
C ARG A 262 -20.37 8.85 -15.83
N CYS A 263 -20.69 10.13 -15.75
CA CYS A 263 -21.97 10.57 -15.22
C CYS A 263 -23.12 10.10 -16.13
N PRO A 264 -24.14 9.38 -15.61
CA PRO A 264 -25.23 8.88 -16.43
C PRO A 264 -26.20 9.98 -16.92
N HIS A 265 -26.10 11.20 -16.38
CA HIS A 265 -27.01 12.29 -16.71
C HIS A 265 -26.46 13.25 -17.77
N CYS A 266 -25.15 13.47 -17.80
CA CYS A 266 -24.53 14.42 -18.75
C CYS A 266 -23.33 13.85 -19.48
N GLU A 267 -23.03 12.56 -19.29
CA GLU A 267 -21.92 11.81 -19.91
C GLU A 267 -20.50 12.35 -19.62
N LYS A 268 -20.38 13.35 -18.75
CA LYS A 268 -19.08 13.85 -18.31
C LYS A 268 -18.25 12.74 -17.67
N ILE A 269 -17.02 12.60 -18.11
CA ILE A 269 -16.03 11.73 -17.46
C ILE A 269 -15.54 12.45 -16.21
N ASN A 270 -15.63 11.77 -15.07
CA ASN A 270 -15.13 12.22 -13.78
C ASN A 270 -13.92 11.35 -13.41
N ILE A 271 -12.82 11.99 -13.09
CA ILE A 271 -11.61 11.32 -12.61
C ILE A 271 -11.75 11.11 -11.11
N VAL A 272 -11.36 9.94 -10.66
CA VAL A 272 -11.27 9.55 -9.26
C VAL A 272 -9.81 9.31 -8.96
N GLU A 273 -9.24 10.10 -8.09
CA GLU A 273 -7.83 10.04 -7.72
C GLU A 273 -7.65 9.28 -6.42
N ASP A 274 -6.48 8.69 -6.24
CA ASP A 274 -6.02 8.04 -5.01
C ASP A 274 -6.98 6.96 -4.48
N ILE A 275 -7.31 6.01 -5.35
CA ILE A 275 -8.18 4.87 -5.01
C ILE A 275 -7.41 3.91 -4.11
N ASP A 276 -7.92 3.68 -2.89
CA ASP A 276 -7.38 2.67 -1.97
C ASP A 276 -7.77 1.26 -2.42
N LEU A 277 -6.83 0.59 -3.10
CA LEU A 277 -7.06 -0.75 -3.64
C LEU A 277 -7.33 -1.80 -2.58
N MET A 278 -6.80 -1.65 -1.35
CA MET A 278 -7.08 -2.59 -0.26
C MET A 278 -8.54 -2.48 0.17
N VAL A 279 -9.03 -1.26 0.34
CA VAL A 279 -10.45 -1.02 0.66
C VAL A 279 -11.35 -1.55 -0.44
N GLU A 280 -11.04 -1.23 -1.71
CA GLU A 280 -11.82 -1.68 -2.87
C GLU A 280 -11.85 -3.20 -2.98
N PHE A 281 -10.73 -3.87 -2.79
CA PHE A 281 -10.63 -5.32 -2.81
C PHE A 281 -11.59 -5.95 -1.80
N PHE A 282 -11.55 -5.51 -0.53
CA PHE A 282 -12.38 -6.08 0.52
C PHE A 282 -13.85 -5.71 0.36
N LEU A 283 -14.17 -4.49 -0.07
CA LEU A 283 -15.55 -4.11 -0.40
C LEU A 283 -16.11 -5.01 -1.51
N LYS A 284 -15.34 -5.25 -2.57
CA LYS A 284 -15.78 -6.10 -3.68
C LYS A 284 -16.02 -7.53 -3.24
N ILE A 285 -15.11 -8.11 -2.46
CA ILE A 285 -15.27 -9.46 -1.91
C ILE A 285 -16.50 -9.54 -1.02
N SER A 286 -16.76 -8.56 -0.15
CA SER A 286 -17.91 -8.55 0.76
C SER A 286 -19.27 -8.39 0.05
N ILE A 287 -19.28 -7.81 -1.16
CA ILE A 287 -20.51 -7.66 -1.96
C ILE A 287 -20.82 -8.91 -2.79
N ILE A 288 -19.77 -9.58 -3.29
CA ILE A 288 -19.93 -10.77 -4.16
C ILE A 288 -20.42 -11.97 -3.35
N TYR A 289 -20.18 -11.97 -2.06
CA TYR A 289 -20.43 -13.07 -1.14
C TYR A 289 -21.21 -12.67 0.10
#